data_1c12480e8cc6c98d13d3981ec80931d0
#
_entry.id   1c12480e8cc6c98d13d3981ec80931d0
#
_cell.length_a   1.000
_cell.length_b   1.000
_cell.length_c   1.000
_cell.angle_alpha   90.00
_cell.angle_beta   90.00
_cell.angle_gamma   90.00
#
_symmetry.space_group_name_H-M   'P 1'
#
loop_
_entity.id
_entity.type
_entity.pdbx_description
1 polymer ?
#
loop_
_entity_poly.entity_id
_entity_poly.type
_entity_poly.pdbx_seq_one_letter_code
_entity_poly.pdbx_strand_id
1 'polypeptide(L)'
;MTLKTSRALGASLIVLASAVAVSPAAAQSAPWTLHEAVGAPDNLKLSGTVRARYESLDGQYRPAFGDGSDQGLVLRSTLFAELDLAPVRIGGEIIDARVYLNDSGSPTGTGDVNALELIQAYVAADVNDLFVEGAKGSATLGRFTLDIGSRRLVGRSSYGNATNAFAGVRADWSAKSAGAATLFYTYPLQKRPSDRASILDNEIETDRQNDDLVFWGGIYTTPKFADGGQLEVFALRLEEEDSPRVATRNRRLTTVGGRFVRNPSAGKWDYEFEGGWQTGKTRNSTSAADRRDLDVDAQYLHLEVGKTFEGAWSPRVALEYDFASGDKSSADGEVNRFDGLFGPRRPDFGPPGGYGPLGRSNFNSPGARVEVAPNKRWDAMAFYRALYLDEATDSFASTGVRDATGRSGDFAGHQLEARARYWIVPKATRLEFGFAKLINGEFLDDAPNATGGEPLFGYVEVTQSF
;
A
#
# COMPACT_ATOMS: atom_id res chain seq x y z
N MET A 1 28.90 11.37 -27.32
CA MET A 1 28.50 10.05 -26.83
C MET A 1 29.50 9.67 -25.74
N THR A 2 29.26 10.13 -24.54
CA THR A 2 30.18 9.94 -23.40
C THR A 2 29.39 9.17 -22.33
N LEU A 3 29.77 7.91 -22.17
CA LEU A 3 29.28 7.03 -21.10
C LEU A 3 29.61 7.67 -19.73
N LYS A 4 28.59 8.20 -19.05
CA LYS A 4 28.66 8.41 -17.61
C LYS A 4 28.15 7.14 -16.92
N THR A 5 29.00 6.16 -16.78
CA THR A 5 28.72 4.95 -16.00
C THR A 5 29.04 5.21 -14.53
N SER A 6 28.00 5.39 -13.72
CA SER A 6 27.70 4.61 -12.51
C SER A 6 28.81 4.36 -11.49
N ARG A 7 28.96 5.28 -10.54
CA ARG A 7 29.63 5.00 -9.25
C ARG A 7 28.67 4.50 -8.14
N ALA A 8 27.34 4.41 -8.41
CA ALA A 8 26.33 4.04 -7.42
C ALA A 8 26.03 2.53 -7.35
N LEU A 9 26.45 1.73 -8.33
CA LEU A 9 26.21 0.28 -8.32
C LEU A 9 27.04 -0.48 -7.25
N GLY A 10 28.13 0.10 -6.77
CA GLY A 10 29.06 -0.61 -5.90
C GLY A 10 28.58 -0.86 -4.46
N ALA A 11 27.79 0.04 -3.89
CA ALA A 11 27.44 -0.06 -2.47
C ALA A 11 26.24 -1.00 -2.21
N SER A 12 25.25 -1.03 -3.09
CA SER A 12 24.06 -1.88 -2.92
C SER A 12 24.33 -3.36 -3.26
N LEU A 13 25.24 -3.65 -4.19
CA LEU A 13 25.64 -5.02 -4.55
C LEU A 13 26.49 -5.72 -3.49
N ILE A 14 27.26 -4.98 -2.69
CA ILE A 14 28.11 -5.56 -1.64
C ILE A 14 27.28 -6.12 -0.49
N VAL A 15 26.13 -5.52 -0.16
CA VAL A 15 25.23 -6.03 0.88
C VAL A 15 24.47 -7.28 0.42
N LEU A 16 24.17 -7.41 -0.87
CA LEU A 16 23.50 -8.60 -1.42
C LEU A 16 24.44 -9.83 -1.50
N ALA A 17 25.71 -9.63 -1.81
CA ALA A 17 26.67 -10.74 -1.94
C ALA A 17 27.00 -11.43 -0.60
N SER A 18 26.90 -10.72 0.53
CA SER A 18 27.12 -11.29 1.85
C SER A 18 25.91 -12.06 2.41
N ALA A 19 24.71 -11.86 1.88
CA ALA A 19 23.49 -12.52 2.36
C ALA A 19 23.23 -13.91 1.72
N VAL A 20 23.89 -14.25 0.60
CA VAL A 20 23.62 -15.48 -0.17
C VAL A 20 24.50 -16.68 0.25
N ALA A 21 25.54 -16.47 1.04
CA ALA A 21 26.42 -17.56 1.49
C ALA A 21 25.92 -18.25 2.77
N VAL A 22 24.65 -18.66 2.83
CA VAL A 22 24.15 -19.49 3.92
C VAL A 22 24.43 -20.96 3.60
N SER A 23 25.44 -21.55 4.27
CA SER A 23 25.70 -22.98 4.23
C SER A 23 24.45 -23.79 4.66
N PRO A 24 24.17 -24.95 4.02
CA PRO A 24 23.01 -25.78 4.37
C PRO A 24 22.94 -26.21 5.86
N ALA A 25 24.07 -26.21 6.57
CA ALA A 25 24.13 -26.52 8.00
C ALA A 25 23.55 -25.45 8.92
N ALA A 26 23.44 -24.20 8.47
CA ALA A 26 22.86 -23.09 9.26
C ALA A 26 21.33 -23.11 9.29
N ALA A 27 20.66 -24.02 8.54
CA ALA A 27 19.22 -24.11 8.48
C ALA A 27 18.55 -24.69 9.75
N GLN A 28 19.31 -25.08 10.76
CA GLN A 28 18.80 -25.63 12.05
C GLN A 28 19.00 -24.68 13.24
N SER A 29 19.78 -23.61 13.11
CA SER A 29 19.91 -22.58 14.14
C SER A 29 18.82 -21.51 13.96
N ALA A 30 18.45 -20.81 15.03
CA ALA A 30 17.59 -19.64 14.95
C ALA A 30 18.22 -18.65 13.94
N PRO A 31 17.41 -17.95 13.11
CA PRO A 31 17.96 -16.99 12.16
C PRO A 31 18.69 -15.88 12.91
N TRP A 32 19.88 -15.53 12.44
CA TRP A 32 20.64 -14.41 12.97
C TRP A 32 19.86 -13.10 12.82
N THR A 33 19.89 -12.27 13.86
CA THR A 33 19.22 -10.96 13.88
C THR A 33 20.22 -9.85 14.18
N LEU A 34 19.92 -8.63 13.71
CA LEU A 34 20.72 -7.44 14.05
C LEU A 34 20.73 -7.18 15.55
N HIS A 35 19.61 -7.46 16.23
CA HIS A 35 19.50 -7.31 17.68
C HIS A 35 20.47 -8.24 18.42
N GLU A 36 20.59 -9.51 18.02
CA GLU A 36 21.57 -10.45 18.58
C GLU A 36 23.02 -10.02 18.30
N ALA A 37 23.29 -9.44 17.11
CA ALA A 37 24.63 -8.99 16.76
C ALA A 37 25.17 -7.89 17.65
N VAL A 38 24.31 -7.10 18.28
CA VAL A 38 24.67 -6.04 19.25
C VAL A 38 24.55 -6.49 20.70
N GLY A 39 24.42 -7.81 20.95
CA GLY A 39 24.34 -8.38 22.29
C GLY A 39 22.92 -8.42 22.88
N ALA A 40 21.90 -8.23 22.06
CA ALA A 40 20.47 -8.33 22.40
C ALA A 40 20.07 -7.56 23.68
N PRO A 41 20.40 -6.28 23.82
CA PRO A 41 20.03 -5.51 25.01
C PRO A 41 18.49 -5.36 25.11
N ASP A 42 17.93 -5.63 26.30
CA ASP A 42 16.47 -5.67 26.52
C ASP A 42 15.76 -4.36 26.17
N ASN A 43 16.47 -3.23 26.28
CA ASN A 43 15.94 -1.90 26.03
C ASN A 43 16.17 -1.39 24.59
N LEU A 44 16.73 -2.20 23.69
CA LEU A 44 16.95 -1.83 22.30
C LEU A 44 16.21 -2.80 21.39
N LYS A 45 15.35 -2.28 20.50
CA LYS A 45 14.84 -3.03 19.34
C LYS A 45 15.65 -2.63 18.11
N LEU A 46 16.20 -3.60 17.43
CA LEU A 46 16.95 -3.38 16.19
C LEU A 46 16.51 -4.41 15.16
N SER A 47 16.11 -3.96 13.99
CA SER A 47 15.70 -4.84 12.88
C SER A 47 15.99 -4.21 11.54
N GLY A 48 16.11 -5.04 10.52
CA GLY A 48 16.32 -4.58 9.16
C GLY A 48 15.77 -5.56 8.15
N THR A 49 15.53 -5.09 6.94
CA THR A 49 15.18 -5.93 5.80
C THR A 49 15.95 -5.51 4.57
N VAL A 50 16.32 -6.48 3.74
CA VAL A 50 16.82 -6.25 2.38
C VAL A 50 15.93 -7.04 1.44
N ARG A 51 15.40 -6.37 0.42
CA ARG A 51 14.54 -6.96 -0.60
C ARG A 51 15.08 -6.65 -1.98
N ALA A 52 15.21 -7.68 -2.80
CA ALA A 52 15.48 -7.57 -4.22
C ALA A 52 14.34 -8.24 -4.99
N ARG A 53 13.72 -7.52 -5.92
CA ARG A 53 12.65 -8.02 -6.77
C ARG A 53 12.90 -7.64 -8.20
N TYR A 54 12.92 -8.64 -9.08
CA TYR A 54 12.91 -8.44 -10.52
C TYR A 54 11.47 -8.51 -11.01
N GLU A 55 11.04 -7.47 -11.71
CA GLU A 55 9.73 -7.34 -12.34
C GLU A 55 9.88 -7.33 -13.85
N SER A 56 8.90 -7.93 -14.55
CA SER A 56 8.77 -7.86 -15.99
C SER A 56 7.31 -7.58 -16.34
N LEU A 57 7.10 -6.61 -17.20
CA LEU A 57 5.80 -6.21 -17.73
C LEU A 57 5.87 -6.32 -19.25
N ASP A 58 4.91 -7.03 -19.84
CA ASP A 58 4.71 -7.09 -21.28
C ASP A 58 3.32 -6.54 -21.62
N GLY A 59 3.28 -5.56 -22.51
CA GLY A 59 2.08 -4.80 -22.85
C GLY A 59 1.72 -3.72 -21.83
N GLN A 60 1.22 -2.61 -22.34
CA GLN A 60 0.75 -1.48 -21.52
C GLN A 60 -0.44 -0.85 -22.23
N TYR A 61 -1.53 -0.61 -21.49
CA TYR A 61 -2.76 -0.01 -22.01
C TYR A 61 -2.99 1.42 -21.53
N ARG A 62 -2.22 1.88 -20.54
CA ARG A 62 -2.34 3.22 -19.96
C ARG A 62 -1.70 4.28 -20.84
N PRO A 63 -2.41 5.35 -21.22
CA PRO A 63 -1.95 6.32 -22.22
C PRO A 63 -0.68 7.08 -21.81
N ALA A 64 -0.40 7.19 -20.51
CA ALA A 64 0.77 7.91 -20.01
C ALA A 64 2.10 7.18 -20.26
N PHE A 65 2.09 5.87 -20.56
CA PHE A 65 3.29 5.02 -20.61
C PHE A 65 3.52 4.33 -21.96
N GLY A 66 2.61 4.54 -22.94
CA GLY A 66 2.67 3.86 -24.22
C GLY A 66 2.31 2.38 -24.13
N ASP A 67 2.57 1.62 -25.19
CA ASP A 67 2.20 0.22 -25.38
C ASP A 67 3.37 -0.76 -25.20
N GLY A 68 4.48 -0.28 -24.70
CA GLY A 68 5.73 -1.04 -24.58
C GLY A 68 5.75 -2.05 -23.44
N SER A 69 6.81 -2.85 -23.45
CA SER A 69 7.21 -3.69 -22.32
C SER A 69 8.17 -2.91 -21.43
N ASP A 70 8.29 -3.32 -20.17
CA ASP A 70 9.25 -2.76 -19.22
C ASP A 70 9.75 -3.85 -18.27
N GLN A 71 10.90 -3.59 -17.67
CA GLN A 71 11.46 -4.43 -16.61
C GLN A 71 12.01 -3.56 -15.50
N GLY A 72 12.17 -4.13 -14.31
CA GLY A 72 12.73 -3.41 -13.19
C GLY A 72 13.44 -4.33 -12.21
N LEU A 73 14.63 -3.92 -11.75
CA LEU A 73 15.24 -4.46 -10.54
C LEU A 73 14.93 -3.50 -9.39
N VAL A 74 13.97 -3.88 -8.57
CA VAL A 74 13.41 -3.10 -7.48
C VAL A 74 14.10 -3.49 -6.18
N LEU A 75 14.88 -2.59 -5.61
CA LEU A 75 15.65 -2.81 -4.39
C LEU A 75 15.07 -1.98 -3.24
N ARG A 76 14.94 -2.61 -2.06
CA ARG A 76 14.56 -1.91 -0.83
C ARG A 76 15.36 -2.43 0.34
N SER A 77 15.98 -1.51 1.07
CA SER A 77 16.60 -1.79 2.36
C SER A 77 15.93 -0.94 3.44
N THR A 78 15.72 -1.51 4.62
CA THR A 78 15.23 -0.78 5.79
C THR A 78 16.08 -1.11 7.00
N LEU A 79 16.27 -0.12 7.87
CA LEU A 79 16.90 -0.28 9.17
C LEU A 79 16.08 0.48 10.20
N PHE A 80 15.56 -0.23 11.20
CA PHE A 80 14.78 0.31 12.30
C PHE A 80 15.51 0.11 13.62
N ALA A 81 15.50 1.14 14.45
CA ALA A 81 15.97 1.10 15.84
C ALA A 81 14.99 1.82 16.77
N GLU A 82 14.68 1.22 17.93
CA GLU A 82 13.93 1.89 19.01
C GLU A 82 14.63 1.60 20.34
N LEU A 83 15.00 2.66 21.05
CA LEU A 83 15.57 2.61 22.40
C LEU A 83 14.45 2.88 23.41
N ASP A 84 14.25 1.94 24.33
CA ASP A 84 13.29 2.02 25.43
C ASP A 84 14.00 2.50 26.70
N LEU A 85 13.58 3.67 27.19
CA LEU A 85 14.09 4.32 28.39
C LEU A 85 12.98 4.49 29.45
N ALA A 86 11.99 3.64 29.43
CA ALA A 86 10.75 3.66 30.23
C ALA A 86 10.62 4.86 31.19
N PRO A 87 9.58 5.69 31.08
CA PRO A 87 8.40 5.51 30.23
C PRO A 87 8.53 6.10 28.80
N VAL A 88 9.72 6.51 28.40
CA VAL A 88 9.98 7.17 27.11
C VAL A 88 10.69 6.21 26.17
N ARG A 89 10.30 6.23 24.88
CA ARG A 89 10.95 5.50 23.79
C ARG A 89 11.39 6.48 22.70
N ILE A 90 12.55 6.21 22.10
CA ILE A 90 13.07 6.99 20.96
C ILE A 90 13.28 6.03 19.82
N GLY A 91 12.64 6.28 18.68
CA GLY A 91 12.70 5.38 17.53
C GLY A 91 13.02 6.09 16.22
N GLY A 92 13.64 5.34 15.31
CA GLY A 92 13.94 5.80 13.97
C GLY A 92 13.98 4.67 12.95
N GLU A 93 13.68 4.99 11.69
CA GLU A 93 13.78 4.05 10.57
C GLU A 93 14.27 4.77 9.32
N ILE A 94 15.26 4.18 8.68
CA ILE A 94 15.76 4.59 7.36
C ILE A 94 15.28 3.58 6.32
N ILE A 95 14.88 4.08 5.15
CA ILE A 95 14.61 3.29 3.96
C ILE A 95 15.55 3.73 2.82
N ASP A 96 15.99 2.77 2.01
CA ASP A 96 16.60 3.03 0.71
C ASP A 96 15.84 2.23 -0.35
N ALA A 97 15.04 2.92 -1.15
CA ALA A 97 14.16 2.35 -2.17
C ALA A 97 14.57 2.84 -3.56
N ARG A 98 15.01 1.91 -4.43
CA ARG A 98 15.55 2.21 -5.76
C ARG A 98 15.01 1.28 -6.82
N VAL A 99 14.99 1.75 -8.08
CA VAL A 99 14.64 0.94 -9.26
C VAL A 99 15.73 1.10 -10.30
N TYR A 100 16.14 -0.02 -10.87
CA TYR A 100 17.14 -0.10 -11.94
C TYR A 100 16.57 -0.92 -13.10
N LEU A 101 17.23 -0.88 -14.26
CA LEU A 101 16.89 -1.62 -15.48
C LEU A 101 15.56 -1.22 -16.13
N ASN A 102 14.89 -0.22 -15.62
CA ASN A 102 13.64 0.31 -16.17
C ASN A 102 13.91 1.19 -17.40
N ASP A 103 12.98 1.16 -18.35
CA ASP A 103 13.05 1.95 -19.57
C ASP A 103 12.66 3.43 -19.36
N SER A 104 12.99 4.30 -20.29
CA SER A 104 12.64 5.73 -20.20
C SER A 104 11.14 5.98 -20.15
N GLY A 105 10.32 5.08 -20.74
CA GLY A 105 8.86 5.08 -20.71
C GLY A 105 8.24 4.34 -19.53
N SER A 106 9.05 3.82 -18.59
CA SER A 106 8.61 3.03 -17.43
C SER A 106 7.53 3.73 -16.60
N PRO A 107 6.57 3.00 -16.03
CA PRO A 107 5.62 3.55 -15.06
C PRO A 107 6.20 3.80 -13.66
N THR A 108 7.50 3.62 -13.46
CA THR A 108 8.19 3.92 -12.19
C THR A 108 7.91 5.33 -11.72
N GLY A 109 7.53 5.50 -10.46
CA GLY A 109 7.14 6.78 -9.88
C GLY A 109 7.56 6.95 -8.42
N THR A 110 6.99 7.94 -7.74
CA THR A 110 7.25 8.24 -6.32
C THR A 110 6.83 7.10 -5.35
N GLY A 111 6.09 6.13 -5.82
CA GLY A 111 5.76 4.89 -5.09
C GLY A 111 6.87 3.84 -5.13
N ASP A 112 7.87 4.04 -5.99
CA ASP A 112 8.91 3.05 -6.29
C ASP A 112 10.31 3.53 -5.91
N VAL A 113 10.56 4.84 -5.97
CA VAL A 113 11.85 5.46 -5.63
C VAL A 113 11.69 6.41 -4.45
N ASN A 114 12.51 6.19 -3.41
CA ASN A 114 12.66 7.05 -2.23
C ASN A 114 14.02 6.69 -1.61
N ALA A 115 15.07 7.21 -2.21
CA ALA A 115 16.45 6.81 -1.94
C ALA A 115 16.97 7.46 -0.65
N LEU A 116 17.43 6.63 0.29
CA LEU A 116 18.07 7.01 1.56
C LEU A 116 17.24 8.02 2.37
N GLU A 117 15.99 7.65 2.70
CA GLU A 117 15.06 8.52 3.43
C GLU A 117 14.89 8.07 4.89
N LEU A 118 14.80 9.07 5.79
CA LEU A 118 14.45 8.87 7.19
C LEU A 118 12.93 8.85 7.34
N ILE A 119 12.29 7.69 7.21
CA ILE A 119 10.82 7.57 7.23
C ILE A 119 10.22 7.60 8.63
N GLN A 120 11.00 7.30 9.67
CA GLN A 120 10.58 7.45 11.06
C GLN A 120 11.68 8.11 11.89
N ALA A 121 11.30 9.06 12.74
CA ALA A 121 12.12 9.69 13.78
C ALA A 121 11.17 10.27 14.83
N TYR A 122 11.03 9.60 15.95
CA TYR A 122 10.01 9.94 16.93
C TYR A 122 10.48 9.75 18.37
N VAL A 123 9.76 10.43 19.27
CA VAL A 123 9.74 10.15 20.69
C VAL A 123 8.34 9.69 21.06
N ALA A 124 8.23 8.63 21.85
CA ALA A 124 6.97 8.13 22.37
C ALA A 124 7.03 8.03 23.89
N ALA A 125 5.90 8.30 24.55
CA ALA A 125 5.74 8.14 25.99
C ALA A 125 4.60 7.17 26.28
N ASP A 126 4.85 6.21 27.18
CA ASP A 126 3.82 5.26 27.60
C ASP A 126 2.94 5.88 28.70
N VAL A 127 1.63 5.76 28.54
CA VAL A 127 0.59 6.27 29.45
C VAL A 127 -0.35 5.11 29.77
N ASN A 128 -0.02 4.35 30.81
CA ASN A 128 -0.79 3.18 31.21
C ASN A 128 -1.94 3.57 32.16
N ASP A 129 -2.91 2.67 32.31
CA ASP A 129 -4.06 2.77 33.21
C ASP A 129 -4.99 3.97 32.94
N LEU A 130 -4.88 4.57 31.77
CA LEU A 130 -5.75 5.68 31.38
C LEU A 130 -7.18 5.18 31.11
N PHE A 131 -8.17 5.74 31.80
CA PHE A 131 -9.62 5.43 31.77
C PHE A 131 -10.00 4.03 32.29
N VAL A 132 -9.16 3.02 32.16
CA VAL A 132 -9.43 1.63 32.55
C VAL A 132 -8.18 1.03 33.16
N GLU A 133 -8.29 0.39 34.34
CA GLU A 133 -7.21 -0.34 34.98
C GLU A 133 -6.66 -1.44 34.05
N GLY A 134 -5.36 -1.54 33.92
CA GLY A 134 -4.65 -2.46 33.01
C GLY A 134 -4.66 -2.00 31.54
N ALA A 135 -5.17 -0.81 31.24
CA ALA A 135 -5.08 -0.25 29.91
C ALA A 135 -3.62 0.12 29.57
N LYS A 136 -3.27 -0.07 28.30
CA LYS A 136 -2.00 0.38 27.73
C LYS A 136 -2.26 1.56 26.81
N GLY A 137 -1.48 2.61 26.94
CA GLY A 137 -1.53 3.78 26.09
C GLY A 137 -0.13 4.24 25.71
N SER A 138 -0.02 4.95 24.62
CA SER A 138 1.19 5.68 24.24
C SER A 138 0.85 6.94 23.47
N ALA A 139 1.67 7.98 23.66
CA ALA A 139 1.64 9.20 22.86
C ALA A 139 2.96 9.31 22.10
N THR A 140 2.89 9.47 20.78
CA THR A 140 4.06 9.57 19.89
C THR A 140 4.09 10.94 19.24
N LEU A 141 5.25 11.58 19.22
CA LEU A 141 5.52 12.85 18.58
C LEU A 141 6.71 12.70 17.63
N GLY A 142 6.58 13.19 16.42
CA GLY A 142 7.64 13.18 15.42
C GLY A 142 7.19 12.65 14.08
N ARG A 143 8.08 11.95 13.40
CA ARG A 143 7.85 11.36 12.09
C ARG A 143 7.65 9.85 12.24
N PHE A 144 6.57 9.33 11.68
CA PHE A 144 6.20 7.91 11.79
C PHE A 144 5.35 7.44 10.59
N THR A 145 5.16 6.14 10.46
CA THR A 145 4.21 5.55 9.52
C THR A 145 2.88 5.24 10.23
N LEU A 146 1.78 5.26 9.48
CA LEU A 146 0.45 4.93 9.97
C LEU A 146 -0.07 3.66 9.30
N ASP A 147 -0.64 2.76 10.10
CA ASP A 147 -1.47 1.65 9.68
C ASP A 147 -2.80 1.76 10.41
N ILE A 148 -3.89 2.02 9.69
CA ILE A 148 -5.24 2.25 10.24
C ILE A 148 -6.18 1.17 9.73
N GLY A 149 -6.78 0.42 10.66
CA GLY A 149 -7.75 -0.65 10.38
C GLY A 149 -7.23 -1.68 9.38
N SER A 150 -7.96 -1.89 8.31
CA SER A 150 -7.58 -2.78 7.20
C SER A 150 -6.37 -2.28 6.39
N ARG A 151 -5.97 -1.03 6.55
CA ARG A 151 -4.98 -0.28 5.75
C ARG A 151 -5.48 0.12 4.35
N ARG A 152 -6.75 -0.07 4.03
CA ARG A 152 -7.31 0.29 2.72
C ARG A 152 -7.26 1.78 2.43
N LEU A 153 -7.39 2.62 3.46
CA LEU A 153 -7.36 4.09 3.34
C LEU A 153 -6.06 4.71 3.83
N VAL A 154 -5.41 4.09 4.81
CA VAL A 154 -4.14 4.56 5.37
C VAL A 154 -3.31 3.35 5.76
N GLY A 155 -2.16 3.20 5.12
CA GLY A 155 -1.31 2.05 5.45
C GLY A 155 0.08 2.11 4.86
N ARG A 156 0.97 1.39 5.51
CA ARG A 156 2.32 1.12 5.01
C ARG A 156 2.26 0.07 3.90
N SER A 157 2.85 0.37 2.77
CA SER A 157 2.91 -0.58 1.67
C SER A 157 3.89 -1.72 1.98
N SER A 158 3.40 -2.95 1.94
CA SER A 158 4.24 -4.14 2.05
C SER A 158 4.90 -4.51 0.72
N TYR A 159 4.17 -4.38 -0.38
CA TYR A 159 4.65 -4.68 -1.73
C TYR A 159 5.36 -3.49 -2.38
N GLY A 160 4.79 -2.29 -2.32
CA GLY A 160 5.39 -1.07 -2.88
C GLY A 160 6.81 -0.86 -2.37
N ASN A 161 7.63 -0.19 -3.16
CA ASN A 161 9.03 0.02 -2.79
C ASN A 161 9.18 1.16 -1.79
N ALA A 162 8.56 2.31 -2.06
CA ALA A 162 8.45 3.42 -1.12
C ALA A 162 7.20 3.29 -0.22
N THR A 163 7.17 4.01 0.88
CA THR A 163 6.04 4.05 1.81
C THR A 163 5.67 5.49 2.18
N ASN A 164 4.42 5.70 2.65
CA ASN A 164 3.99 6.99 3.16
C ASN A 164 4.51 7.18 4.59
N ALA A 165 4.98 8.40 4.90
CA ALA A 165 5.35 8.83 6.23
C ALA A 165 4.60 10.12 6.60
N PHE A 166 4.44 10.35 7.89
CA PHE A 166 3.64 11.43 8.47
C PHE A 166 4.42 12.07 9.60
N ALA A 167 4.39 13.39 9.71
CA ALA A 167 4.95 14.12 10.83
C ALA A 167 3.81 14.67 11.71
N GLY A 168 3.87 14.53 13.02
CA GLY A 168 2.83 15.02 13.90
C GLY A 168 2.72 14.27 15.22
N VAL A 169 1.49 14.10 15.69
CA VAL A 169 1.18 13.41 16.94
C VAL A 169 0.26 12.22 16.70
N ARG A 170 0.46 11.15 17.45
CA ARG A 170 -0.36 9.96 17.47
C ARG A 170 -0.56 9.51 18.92
N ALA A 171 -1.78 9.13 19.25
CA ALA A 171 -2.12 8.51 20.52
C ALA A 171 -2.74 7.14 20.26
N ASP A 172 -2.20 6.11 20.88
CA ASP A 172 -2.72 4.76 20.89
C ASP A 172 -3.19 4.39 22.28
N TRP A 173 -4.32 3.72 22.38
CA TRP A 173 -4.89 3.22 23.60
C TRP A 173 -5.50 1.86 23.39
N SER A 174 -5.39 0.94 24.37
CA SER A 174 -6.04 -0.36 24.33
C SER A 174 -6.30 -0.90 25.73
N ALA A 175 -7.49 -1.52 25.88
CA ALA A 175 -7.84 -2.27 27.08
C ALA A 175 -8.58 -3.56 26.67
N LYS A 176 -8.26 -4.68 27.31
CA LYS A 176 -8.87 -5.98 26.97
C LYS A 176 -10.39 -5.98 27.04
N SER A 177 -10.96 -5.26 27.99
CA SER A 177 -12.40 -5.14 28.22
C SER A 177 -13.10 -4.08 27.38
N ALA A 178 -12.34 -3.10 26.84
CA ALA A 178 -12.91 -1.93 26.18
C ALA A 178 -12.40 -1.70 24.74
N GLY A 179 -11.53 -2.60 24.21
CA GLY A 179 -11.06 -2.52 22.84
C GLY A 179 -9.81 -1.66 22.67
N ALA A 180 -9.68 -1.04 21.51
CA ALA A 180 -8.51 -0.22 21.16
C ALA A 180 -8.92 1.03 20.38
N ALA A 181 -8.16 2.11 20.53
CA ALA A 181 -8.34 3.33 19.77
C ALA A 181 -6.99 3.90 19.33
N THR A 182 -6.95 4.46 18.13
CA THR A 182 -5.84 5.28 17.65
C THR A 182 -6.39 6.63 17.20
N LEU A 183 -5.78 7.71 17.67
CA LEU A 183 -6.05 9.08 17.24
C LEU A 183 -4.77 9.68 16.68
N PHE A 184 -4.88 10.54 15.67
CA PHE A 184 -3.70 11.20 15.11
C PHE A 184 -4.04 12.57 14.52
N TYR A 185 -3.03 13.45 14.51
CA TYR A 185 -3.04 14.72 13.81
C TYR A 185 -1.67 14.91 13.16
N THR A 186 -1.63 14.92 11.83
CA THR A 186 -0.38 14.77 11.09
C THR A 186 -0.33 15.63 9.83
N TYR A 187 0.90 15.85 9.36
CA TYR A 187 1.27 16.39 8.07
C TYR A 187 1.83 15.25 7.21
N PRO A 188 1.10 14.75 6.20
CA PRO A 188 1.63 13.77 5.26
C PRO A 188 2.86 14.30 4.54
N LEU A 189 3.91 13.49 4.45
CA LEU A 189 5.12 13.87 3.77
C LEU A 189 5.02 13.62 2.27
N GLN A 190 5.47 14.57 1.50
CA GLN A 190 5.56 14.45 0.05
C GLN A 190 6.83 13.70 -0.31
N LYS A 191 6.68 12.53 -0.90
CA LYS A 191 7.81 11.71 -1.35
C LYS A 191 8.64 12.40 -2.42
N ARG A 192 9.95 12.24 -2.32
CA ARG A 192 10.95 12.78 -3.23
C ARG A 192 11.91 11.67 -3.67
N PRO A 193 12.52 11.80 -4.87
CA PRO A 193 12.27 12.82 -5.89
C PRO A 193 10.87 12.71 -6.50
N SER A 194 10.38 13.77 -7.15
CA SER A 194 9.05 13.79 -7.75
C SER A 194 9.03 14.12 -9.25
N ASP A 195 10.11 14.60 -9.81
CA ASP A 195 10.25 14.77 -11.24
C ASP A 195 10.80 13.50 -11.91
N ARG A 196 10.47 13.32 -13.18
CA ARG A 196 10.77 12.12 -13.94
C ARG A 196 12.25 11.76 -14.03
N ALA A 197 13.11 12.75 -14.26
CA ALA A 197 14.53 12.53 -14.46
C ALA A 197 15.18 12.06 -13.17
N SER A 198 14.94 12.76 -12.07
CA SER A 198 15.46 12.41 -10.75
C SER A 198 14.96 11.06 -10.23
N ILE A 199 13.69 10.67 -10.54
CA ILE A 199 13.16 9.34 -10.23
C ILE A 199 13.96 8.26 -10.99
N LEU A 200 14.14 8.42 -12.30
CA LEU A 200 14.87 7.43 -13.11
C LEU A 200 16.36 7.31 -12.73
N ASP A 201 16.96 8.38 -12.23
CA ASP A 201 18.34 8.42 -11.77
C ASP A 201 18.50 7.97 -10.30
N ASN A 202 17.40 7.63 -9.60
CA ASN A 202 17.39 7.31 -8.17
C ASN A 202 18.06 8.38 -7.31
N GLU A 203 17.82 9.65 -7.61
CA GLU A 203 18.42 10.76 -6.87
C GLU A 203 18.00 10.74 -5.39
N ILE A 204 18.92 11.16 -4.53
CA ILE A 204 18.67 11.28 -3.09
C ILE A 204 18.08 12.65 -2.83
N GLU A 205 16.80 12.70 -2.57
CA GLU A 205 16.10 13.90 -2.12
C GLU A 205 15.28 13.57 -0.87
N THR A 206 15.35 14.43 0.14
CA THR A 206 14.58 14.25 1.38
C THR A 206 13.11 14.60 1.16
N ASP A 207 12.23 13.74 1.66
CA ASP A 207 10.78 13.97 1.70
C ASP A 207 10.43 15.27 2.39
N ARG A 208 9.45 16.00 1.87
CA ARG A 208 9.08 17.34 2.34
C ARG A 208 7.79 17.31 3.13
N GLN A 209 7.82 17.95 4.28
CA GLN A 209 6.61 18.34 4.98
C GLN A 209 5.98 19.54 4.24
N ASN A 210 4.66 19.52 4.13
CA ASN A 210 3.86 20.64 3.69
C ASN A 210 2.85 20.96 4.80
N ASP A 211 2.97 22.12 5.42
CA ASP A 211 2.11 22.54 6.53
C ASP A 211 0.68 22.87 6.06
N ASP A 212 0.51 23.08 4.74
CA ASP A 212 -0.79 23.26 4.08
C ASP A 212 -1.48 21.92 3.72
N LEU A 213 -0.89 20.79 4.12
CA LEU A 213 -1.44 19.45 3.97
C LEU A 213 -1.59 18.81 5.35
N VAL A 214 -2.81 18.73 5.84
CA VAL A 214 -3.14 18.20 7.17
C VAL A 214 -4.00 16.95 7.03
N PHE A 215 -3.65 15.90 7.79
CA PHE A 215 -4.42 14.67 7.84
C PHE A 215 -4.61 14.23 9.29
N TRP A 216 -5.85 14.13 9.73
CA TRP A 216 -6.18 13.78 11.10
C TRP A 216 -7.41 12.89 11.20
N GLY A 217 -7.57 12.24 12.33
CA GLY A 217 -8.69 11.37 12.58
C GLY A 217 -8.40 10.28 13.57
N GLY A 218 -9.17 9.21 13.48
CA GLY A 218 -8.98 8.06 14.35
C GLY A 218 -9.84 6.87 14.00
N ILE A 219 -9.54 5.78 14.71
CA ILE A 219 -10.26 4.51 14.64
C ILE A 219 -10.50 3.97 16.04
N TYR A 220 -11.63 3.32 16.22
CA TYR A 220 -11.92 2.51 17.39
C TYR A 220 -12.26 1.08 16.97
N THR A 221 -11.65 0.12 17.66
CA THR A 221 -11.84 -1.33 17.46
C THR A 221 -12.46 -1.92 18.72
N THR A 222 -13.59 -2.60 18.61
CA THR A 222 -14.25 -3.25 19.75
C THR A 222 -13.42 -4.43 20.30
N PRO A 223 -13.64 -4.88 21.52
CA PRO A 223 -13.26 -6.23 21.94
C PRO A 223 -13.82 -7.28 20.98
N LYS A 224 -13.17 -8.45 20.91
CA LYS A 224 -13.69 -9.56 20.10
C LYS A 224 -15.04 -10.05 20.67
N PHE A 225 -15.99 -10.25 19.78
CA PHE A 225 -17.25 -10.93 20.10
C PHE A 225 -17.03 -12.42 20.36
N ALA A 226 -18.05 -13.10 20.89
CA ALA A 226 -17.97 -14.52 21.25
C ALA A 226 -17.63 -15.43 20.07
N ASP A 227 -18.00 -15.08 18.85
CA ASP A 227 -17.68 -15.79 17.61
C ASP A 227 -16.31 -15.45 17.04
N GLY A 228 -15.59 -14.49 17.66
CA GLY A 228 -14.29 -13.99 17.22
C GLY A 228 -14.33 -12.82 16.25
N GLY A 229 -15.52 -12.32 15.91
CA GLY A 229 -15.72 -11.10 15.12
C GLY A 229 -15.31 -9.83 15.87
N GLN A 230 -14.99 -8.79 15.14
CA GLN A 230 -14.70 -7.44 15.67
C GLN A 230 -15.35 -6.38 14.79
N LEU A 231 -15.78 -5.28 15.40
CA LEU A 231 -16.22 -4.08 14.72
C LEU A 231 -15.15 -2.99 14.84
N GLU A 232 -14.87 -2.32 13.74
CA GLU A 232 -14.05 -1.12 13.68
C GLU A 232 -14.90 0.03 13.14
N VAL A 233 -14.74 1.23 13.68
CA VAL A 233 -15.34 2.46 13.17
C VAL A 233 -14.26 3.53 13.08
N PHE A 234 -14.26 4.32 12.01
CA PHE A 234 -13.26 5.34 11.79
C PHE A 234 -13.84 6.62 11.21
N ALA A 235 -13.16 7.73 11.49
CA ALA A 235 -13.38 9.02 10.87
C ALA A 235 -12.02 9.64 10.53
N LEU A 236 -11.86 10.06 9.28
CA LEU A 236 -10.62 10.60 8.72
C LEU A 236 -10.91 11.95 8.05
N ARG A 237 -10.04 12.92 8.24
CA ARG A 237 -10.13 14.23 7.63
C ARG A 237 -8.83 14.58 6.91
N LEU A 238 -8.93 14.91 5.63
CA LEU A 238 -7.86 15.46 4.80
C LEU A 238 -8.17 16.92 4.50
N GLU A 239 -7.22 17.78 4.71
CA GLU A 239 -7.27 19.20 4.36
C GLU A 239 -5.98 19.57 3.64
N GLU A 240 -6.10 20.13 2.44
CA GLU A 240 -4.96 20.61 1.68
C GLU A 240 -5.28 21.98 1.07
N GLU A 241 -4.28 22.83 1.01
CA GLU A 241 -4.35 24.12 0.37
C GLU A 241 -3.17 24.30 -0.59
N ASP A 242 -3.33 25.20 -1.55
CA ASP A 242 -2.23 25.56 -2.45
C ASP A 242 -1.15 26.32 -1.68
N SER A 243 0.09 25.93 -1.88
CA SER A 243 1.25 26.69 -1.42
C SER A 243 2.06 27.23 -2.60
N PRO A 244 2.96 28.19 -2.41
CA PRO A 244 3.79 28.74 -3.49
C PRO A 244 4.63 27.67 -4.23
N ARG A 245 4.82 26.50 -3.63
CA ARG A 245 5.65 25.41 -4.16
C ARG A 245 4.86 24.18 -4.58
N VAL A 246 3.60 24.07 -4.17
CA VAL A 246 2.78 22.88 -4.37
C VAL A 246 1.38 23.30 -4.75
N ALA A 247 1.00 23.02 -5.98
CA ALA A 247 -0.38 23.11 -6.43
C ALA A 247 -1.13 21.83 -6.05
N THR A 248 -2.32 21.98 -5.49
CA THR A 248 -3.17 20.89 -5.02
C THR A 248 -4.54 20.94 -5.67
N ARG A 249 -5.37 19.95 -5.40
CA ARG A 249 -6.81 20.01 -5.71
C ARG A 249 -7.61 20.70 -4.62
N ASN A 250 -6.97 21.30 -3.63
CA ASN A 250 -7.61 21.95 -2.48
C ASN A 250 -8.66 21.06 -1.81
N ARG A 251 -8.29 19.78 -1.60
CA ARG A 251 -9.19 18.77 -1.03
C ARG A 251 -9.46 19.06 0.46
N ARG A 252 -10.73 19.04 0.82
CA ARG A 252 -11.20 19.13 2.21
C ARG A 252 -12.20 18.01 2.42
N LEU A 253 -11.67 16.77 2.61
CA LEU A 253 -12.43 15.54 2.59
C LEU A 253 -12.63 15.00 4.00
N THR A 254 -13.85 14.61 4.33
CA THR A 254 -14.18 13.80 5.51
C THR A 254 -14.59 12.41 5.04
N THR A 255 -13.94 11.37 5.55
CA THR A 255 -14.29 9.99 5.28
C THR A 255 -14.69 9.31 6.58
N VAL A 256 -15.92 8.80 6.65
CA VAL A 256 -16.40 8.01 7.78
C VAL A 256 -16.75 6.61 7.32
N GLY A 257 -16.48 5.63 8.15
CA GLY A 257 -16.74 4.25 7.76
C GLY A 257 -16.60 3.26 8.91
N GLY A 258 -16.80 2.00 8.56
CA GLY A 258 -16.66 0.92 9.51
C GLY A 258 -16.32 -0.39 8.81
N ARG A 259 -15.81 -1.32 9.62
CA ARG A 259 -15.41 -2.65 9.21
C ARG A 259 -15.89 -3.67 10.21
N PHE A 260 -16.51 -4.75 9.74
CA PHE A 260 -16.85 -5.90 10.54
C PHE A 260 -16.06 -7.10 10.01
N VAL A 261 -15.19 -7.67 10.85
CA VAL A 261 -14.22 -8.66 10.42
C VAL A 261 -14.14 -9.85 11.37
N ARG A 262 -14.05 -11.04 10.79
CA ARG A 262 -13.66 -12.27 11.44
C ARG A 262 -12.55 -12.93 10.63
N ASN A 263 -11.37 -13.05 11.22
CA ASN A 263 -10.20 -13.58 10.54
C ASN A 263 -10.34 -15.07 10.19
N PRO A 264 -9.71 -15.55 9.09
CA PRO A 264 -9.67 -16.95 8.70
C PRO A 264 -9.17 -17.87 9.81
N SER A 265 -9.83 -19.03 9.94
CA SER A 265 -9.45 -20.08 10.89
C SER A 265 -9.89 -21.44 10.35
N ALA A 266 -9.07 -22.47 10.53
CA ALA A 266 -9.34 -23.82 10.05
C ALA A 266 -10.74 -24.32 10.48
N GLY A 267 -11.46 -24.92 9.56
CA GLY A 267 -12.81 -25.45 9.75
C GLY A 267 -13.91 -24.37 9.83
N LYS A 268 -13.60 -23.08 9.80
CA LYS A 268 -14.57 -22.00 10.04
C LYS A 268 -14.79 -21.14 8.80
N TRP A 269 -15.95 -20.49 8.76
CA TRP A 269 -16.22 -19.35 7.91
C TRP A 269 -15.52 -18.11 8.47
N ASP A 270 -15.08 -17.26 7.59
CA ASP A 270 -14.56 -15.92 7.87
C ASP A 270 -15.25 -14.90 6.97
N TYR A 271 -15.17 -13.64 7.35
CA TYR A 271 -15.77 -12.55 6.60
C TYR A 271 -15.06 -11.24 6.89
N GLU A 272 -15.13 -10.36 5.93
CA GLU A 272 -14.74 -8.96 6.05
C GLU A 272 -15.73 -8.09 5.27
N PHE A 273 -16.36 -7.15 5.96
CA PHE A 273 -17.28 -6.17 5.39
C PHE A 273 -16.81 -4.79 5.80
N GLU A 274 -16.33 -4.02 4.87
CA GLU A 274 -15.82 -2.67 5.10
C GLU A 274 -16.47 -1.71 4.12
N GLY A 275 -16.87 -0.54 4.59
CA GLY A 275 -17.39 0.50 3.73
C GLY A 275 -17.18 1.87 4.33
N GLY A 276 -17.19 2.88 3.47
CA GLY A 276 -17.06 4.25 3.88
C GLY A 276 -17.70 5.22 2.90
N TRP A 277 -18.08 6.33 3.46
CA TRP A 277 -18.63 7.48 2.77
C TRP A 277 -17.68 8.66 2.92
N GLN A 278 -17.43 9.36 1.81
CA GLN A 278 -16.54 10.50 1.72
C GLN A 278 -17.28 11.71 1.23
N THR A 279 -17.20 12.80 1.98
CA THR A 279 -17.84 14.07 1.67
C THR A 279 -16.89 15.23 1.86
N GLY A 280 -17.22 16.38 1.29
CA GLY A 280 -16.41 17.59 1.44
C GLY A 280 -16.34 18.41 0.16
N LYS A 281 -15.16 18.96 -0.12
CA LYS A 281 -14.91 19.74 -1.32
C LYS A 281 -13.57 19.40 -1.95
N THR A 282 -13.51 19.56 -3.28
CA THR A 282 -12.28 19.40 -4.06
C THR A 282 -12.34 20.31 -5.29
N ARG A 283 -11.21 20.54 -5.94
CA ARG A 283 -11.16 21.08 -7.30
C ARG A 283 -10.98 19.97 -8.33
N ASN A 284 -11.33 20.23 -9.55
CA ASN A 284 -11.21 19.26 -10.64
C ASN A 284 -9.74 18.99 -11.01
N SER A 285 -8.88 20.02 -10.92
CA SER A 285 -7.47 19.93 -11.28
C SER A 285 -6.56 20.67 -10.30
N THR A 286 -5.24 20.50 -10.48
CA THR A 286 -4.21 21.27 -9.78
C THR A 286 -3.84 22.59 -10.48
N SER A 287 -4.55 22.97 -11.54
CA SER A 287 -4.29 24.21 -12.26
C SER A 287 -4.59 25.44 -11.39
N ALA A 288 -3.70 26.39 -11.35
CA ALA A 288 -3.91 27.66 -10.65
C ALA A 288 -5.12 28.46 -11.17
N ALA A 289 -5.57 28.19 -12.40
CA ALA A 289 -6.78 28.75 -12.98
C ALA A 289 -8.07 28.09 -12.48
N ASP A 290 -7.97 26.87 -11.98
CA ASP A 290 -9.11 26.13 -11.41
C ASP A 290 -9.33 26.55 -9.96
N ARG A 291 -10.35 27.40 -9.76
CA ARG A 291 -10.71 27.94 -8.44
C ARG A 291 -12.11 27.51 -8.00
N ARG A 292 -12.77 26.68 -8.79
CA ARG A 292 -14.11 26.20 -8.47
C ARG A 292 -14.05 25.02 -7.51
N ASP A 293 -14.58 25.19 -6.32
CA ASP A 293 -14.83 24.10 -5.40
C ASP A 293 -16.04 23.30 -5.86
N LEU A 294 -15.88 21.99 -5.97
CA LEU A 294 -16.90 21.00 -6.27
C LEU A 294 -17.26 20.26 -4.99
N ASP A 295 -18.52 19.91 -4.80
CA ASP A 295 -18.95 19.11 -3.67
C ASP A 295 -18.57 17.64 -3.89
N VAL A 296 -18.14 16.97 -2.83
CA VAL A 296 -17.76 15.55 -2.87
C VAL A 296 -18.83 14.71 -2.19
N ASP A 297 -19.30 13.68 -2.92
CA ASP A 297 -20.21 12.64 -2.41
C ASP A 297 -19.78 11.29 -3.02
N ALA A 298 -18.94 10.56 -2.30
CA ALA A 298 -18.28 9.37 -2.82
C ALA A 298 -18.31 8.23 -1.80
N GLN A 299 -18.24 6.99 -2.28
CA GLN A 299 -18.39 5.79 -1.47
C GLN A 299 -17.41 4.70 -1.90
N TYR A 300 -17.07 3.83 -0.95
CA TYR A 300 -16.43 2.55 -1.28
C TYR A 300 -17.01 1.42 -0.43
N LEU A 301 -16.87 0.21 -0.94
CA LEU A 301 -17.29 -1.02 -0.28
C LEU A 301 -16.27 -2.13 -0.57
N HIS A 302 -15.97 -2.94 0.43
CA HIS A 302 -15.28 -4.22 0.32
C HIS A 302 -16.05 -5.28 1.07
N LEU A 303 -16.36 -6.36 0.40
CA LEU A 303 -17.04 -7.53 0.98
C LEU A 303 -16.21 -8.76 0.67
N GLU A 304 -15.89 -9.54 1.69
CA GLU A 304 -15.27 -10.84 1.54
C GLU A 304 -15.97 -11.86 2.44
N VAL A 305 -16.25 -13.05 1.91
CA VAL A 305 -16.71 -14.22 2.66
C VAL A 305 -15.86 -15.39 2.24
N GLY A 306 -15.20 -16.03 3.21
CA GLY A 306 -14.31 -17.14 3.01
C GLY A 306 -14.61 -18.36 3.88
N LYS A 307 -14.10 -19.51 3.44
CA LYS A 307 -14.12 -20.76 4.20
C LYS A 307 -12.75 -21.39 4.14
N THR A 308 -12.14 -21.60 5.30
CA THR A 308 -10.93 -22.42 5.42
C THR A 308 -11.32 -23.85 5.75
N PHE A 309 -10.92 -24.79 4.92
CA PHE A 309 -11.18 -26.22 5.15
C PHE A 309 -10.07 -26.83 6.00
N GLU A 310 -10.44 -27.84 6.78
CA GLU A 310 -9.49 -28.66 7.52
C GLU A 310 -8.77 -29.66 6.60
N GLY A 311 -7.61 -30.13 7.01
CA GLY A 311 -6.84 -31.14 6.30
C GLY A 311 -5.54 -30.64 5.70
N ALA A 312 -4.97 -31.44 4.81
CA ALA A 312 -3.72 -31.10 4.13
C ALA A 312 -3.90 -29.82 3.29
N TRP A 313 -2.89 -28.95 3.30
CA TRP A 313 -2.85 -27.69 2.57
C TRP A 313 -3.75 -26.58 3.12
N SER A 314 -4.65 -26.87 4.07
CA SER A 314 -5.57 -25.91 4.68
C SER A 314 -6.20 -24.93 3.65
N PRO A 315 -6.85 -25.46 2.58
CA PRO A 315 -7.33 -24.62 1.50
C PRO A 315 -8.42 -23.68 2.00
N ARG A 316 -8.33 -22.41 1.57
CA ARG A 316 -9.35 -21.41 1.78
C ARG A 316 -9.90 -20.97 0.43
N VAL A 317 -11.22 -20.92 0.32
CA VAL A 317 -11.94 -20.35 -0.81
C VAL A 317 -12.69 -19.12 -0.32
N ALA A 318 -12.56 -18.01 -1.02
CA ALA A 318 -13.25 -16.77 -0.71
C ALA A 318 -13.91 -16.18 -1.95
N LEU A 319 -15.07 -15.56 -1.76
CA LEU A 319 -15.71 -14.66 -2.70
C LEU A 319 -15.47 -13.24 -2.21
N GLU A 320 -15.17 -12.36 -3.12
CA GLU A 320 -14.81 -10.96 -2.85
C GLU A 320 -15.57 -10.03 -3.79
N TYR A 321 -15.98 -8.89 -3.29
CA TYR A 321 -16.58 -7.82 -4.05
C TYR A 321 -16.01 -6.49 -3.58
N ASP A 322 -15.44 -5.75 -4.50
CA ASP A 322 -14.91 -4.41 -4.29
C ASP A 322 -15.65 -3.40 -5.14
N PHE A 323 -15.97 -2.26 -4.54
CA PHE A 323 -16.62 -1.14 -5.18
C PHE A 323 -15.97 0.18 -4.74
N ALA A 324 -15.84 1.11 -5.68
CA ALA A 324 -15.53 2.50 -5.38
C ALA A 324 -16.18 3.39 -6.44
N SER A 325 -16.94 4.38 -5.99
CA SER A 325 -17.72 5.25 -6.86
C SER A 325 -16.86 6.02 -7.87
N GLY A 326 -17.42 6.23 -9.06
CA GLY A 326 -16.94 7.09 -10.12
C GLY A 326 -17.65 8.42 -10.17
N ASP A 327 -17.16 9.33 -11.00
CA ASP A 327 -17.74 10.64 -11.22
C ASP A 327 -18.82 10.58 -12.31
N LYS A 328 -20.05 10.86 -11.92
CA LYS A 328 -21.22 10.77 -12.80
C LYS A 328 -21.20 11.77 -13.94
N SER A 329 -20.67 12.99 -13.66
CA SER A 329 -20.64 14.05 -14.64
C SER A 329 -19.56 15.08 -14.32
N SER A 330 -18.57 15.19 -15.15
CA SER A 330 -17.53 16.23 -15.01
C SER A 330 -18.03 17.66 -15.24
N ALA A 331 -19.31 17.87 -15.61
CA ALA A 331 -19.91 19.15 -15.97
C ALA A 331 -20.82 19.74 -14.88
N ASP A 332 -21.19 18.95 -13.87
CA ASP A 332 -22.03 19.40 -12.76
C ASP A 332 -21.20 20.08 -11.63
N GLY A 333 -21.72 20.21 -10.45
CA GLY A 333 -21.06 20.84 -9.30
C GLY A 333 -20.46 19.83 -8.32
N GLU A 334 -20.45 18.54 -8.65
CA GLU A 334 -20.11 17.44 -7.75
C GLU A 334 -18.94 16.64 -8.29
N VAL A 335 -18.25 15.92 -7.40
CA VAL A 335 -17.29 14.86 -7.68
C VAL A 335 -17.72 13.64 -6.89
N ASN A 336 -18.22 12.63 -7.58
CA ASN A 336 -18.64 11.37 -6.95
C ASN A 336 -17.52 10.33 -6.93
N ARG A 337 -16.37 10.64 -7.50
CA ARG A 337 -15.22 9.74 -7.57
C ARG A 337 -14.54 9.61 -6.21
N PHE A 338 -14.46 8.37 -5.68
CA PHE A 338 -13.83 8.09 -4.40
C PHE A 338 -12.32 8.35 -4.42
N ASP A 339 -11.80 9.00 -3.38
CA ASP A 339 -10.37 9.22 -3.14
C ASP A 339 -9.85 8.20 -2.12
N GLY A 340 -8.93 7.36 -2.53
CA GLY A 340 -8.35 6.29 -1.71
C GLY A 340 -7.36 6.75 -0.64
N LEU A 341 -7.20 8.07 -0.45
CA LEU A 341 -6.30 8.71 0.52
C LEU A 341 -4.85 8.17 0.43
N PHE A 342 -4.34 7.58 1.50
CA PHE A 342 -2.98 7.07 1.64
C PHE A 342 -2.91 5.53 1.70
N GLY A 343 -3.97 4.86 1.23
CA GLY A 343 -4.07 3.41 1.24
C GLY A 343 -3.19 2.72 0.19
N PRO A 344 -2.48 1.66 0.53
CA PRO A 344 -1.82 0.83 -0.45
C PRO A 344 -2.84 0.02 -1.28
N ARG A 345 -2.49 -0.29 -2.54
CA ARG A 345 -3.36 -1.08 -3.44
C ARG A 345 -3.40 -2.55 -3.06
N ARG A 346 -2.29 -3.12 -2.63
CA ARG A 346 -2.21 -4.49 -2.14
C ARG A 346 -2.62 -4.55 -0.66
N PRO A 347 -3.37 -5.56 -0.18
CA PRO A 347 -3.56 -6.85 -0.85
C PRO A 347 -4.74 -6.92 -1.85
N ASP A 348 -5.63 -5.95 -1.91
CA ASP A 348 -6.91 -6.11 -2.59
C ASP A 348 -6.78 -6.15 -4.13
N PHE A 349 -5.92 -5.30 -4.72
CA PHE A 349 -5.94 -5.01 -6.17
C PHE A 349 -4.76 -5.58 -6.97
N GLY A 350 -4.02 -6.53 -6.41
CA GLY A 350 -2.87 -7.11 -7.08
C GLY A 350 -1.61 -6.23 -7.03
N PRO A 351 -0.59 -6.54 -7.82
CA PRO A 351 0.69 -5.83 -7.78
C PRO A 351 0.55 -4.37 -8.19
N PRO A 352 1.01 -3.41 -7.38
CA PRO A 352 1.17 -2.02 -7.80
C PRO A 352 2.42 -1.84 -8.68
N GLY A 353 2.86 -0.59 -8.90
CA GLY A 353 4.06 -0.29 -9.70
C GLY A 353 3.77 -0.43 -11.18
N GLY A 354 4.65 -1.12 -11.90
CA GLY A 354 4.56 -1.31 -13.35
C GLY A 354 3.22 -1.85 -13.81
N TYR A 355 2.70 -2.86 -13.14
CA TYR A 355 1.38 -3.43 -13.43
C TYR A 355 0.22 -2.48 -13.07
N GLY A 356 0.05 -2.13 -11.86
CA GLY A 356 -0.84 -1.17 -11.21
C GLY A 356 -2.16 -0.74 -11.87
N PRO A 357 -3.00 -1.61 -12.46
CA PRO A 357 -4.20 -1.18 -13.15
C PRO A 357 -5.28 -0.66 -12.21
N LEU A 358 -5.37 -1.23 -11.01
CA LEU A 358 -6.47 -0.97 -10.09
C LEU A 358 -6.09 0.02 -8.99
N GLY A 359 -7.07 0.78 -8.58
CA GLY A 359 -7.07 1.66 -7.42
C GLY A 359 -8.48 1.84 -6.93
N ARG A 360 -8.68 2.23 -5.69
CA ARG A 360 -10.01 2.39 -5.08
C ARG A 360 -10.67 3.68 -5.58
N SER A 361 -11.15 3.63 -6.83
CA SER A 361 -11.74 4.76 -7.54
C SER A 361 -12.39 4.30 -8.84
N ASN A 362 -13.65 4.64 -9.07
CA ASN A 362 -14.43 4.31 -10.27
C ASN A 362 -14.26 2.86 -10.71
N PHE A 363 -14.62 1.93 -9.86
CA PHE A 363 -14.56 0.54 -10.22
C PHE A 363 -15.51 -0.33 -9.40
N ASN A 364 -15.90 -1.45 -10.00
CA ASN A 364 -16.80 -2.45 -9.49
C ASN A 364 -16.23 -3.83 -9.87
N SER A 365 -15.99 -4.70 -8.89
CA SER A 365 -15.22 -5.91 -9.16
C SER A 365 -15.63 -7.10 -8.28
N PRO A 366 -16.47 -8.02 -8.79
CA PRO A 366 -16.63 -9.33 -8.19
C PRO A 366 -15.41 -10.22 -8.47
N GLY A 367 -15.04 -11.03 -7.48
CA GLY A 367 -13.90 -11.93 -7.59
C GLY A 367 -14.00 -13.19 -6.75
N ALA A 368 -13.10 -14.14 -7.02
CA ALA A 368 -12.97 -15.37 -6.27
C ALA A 368 -11.49 -15.70 -6.06
N ARG A 369 -11.15 -16.08 -4.83
CA ARG A 369 -9.77 -16.37 -4.41
C ARG A 369 -9.67 -17.77 -3.82
N VAL A 370 -8.58 -18.45 -4.12
CA VAL A 370 -8.17 -19.71 -3.50
C VAL A 370 -6.80 -19.51 -2.87
N GLU A 371 -6.66 -19.89 -1.62
CA GLU A 371 -5.42 -19.82 -0.86
C GLU A 371 -5.08 -21.21 -0.31
N VAL A 372 -3.80 -21.55 -0.28
CA VAL A 372 -3.31 -22.80 0.28
C VAL A 372 -2.04 -22.57 1.09
N ALA A 373 -1.89 -23.33 2.19
CA ALA A 373 -0.68 -23.35 3.01
C ALA A 373 -0.28 -24.80 3.30
N PRO A 374 0.41 -25.47 2.34
CA PRO A 374 0.77 -26.90 2.46
C PRO A 374 1.60 -27.21 3.71
N ASN A 375 2.38 -26.27 4.18
CA ASN A 375 3.16 -26.36 5.42
C ASN A 375 3.62 -24.97 5.87
N LYS A 376 4.38 -24.89 6.96
CA LYS A 376 4.89 -23.61 7.52
C LYS A 376 5.89 -22.87 6.62
N ARG A 377 6.38 -23.49 5.55
CA ARG A 377 7.33 -22.88 4.60
C ARG A 377 6.68 -22.43 3.30
N TRP A 378 5.50 -22.94 2.93
CA TRP A 378 4.82 -22.65 1.68
C TRP A 378 3.45 -22.04 1.91
N ASP A 379 3.15 -21.01 1.19
CA ASP A 379 1.79 -20.57 0.91
C ASP A 379 1.68 -20.15 -0.56
N ALA A 380 0.49 -20.29 -1.11
CA ALA A 380 0.17 -19.84 -2.45
C ALA A 380 -1.27 -19.35 -2.53
N MET A 381 -1.54 -18.49 -3.50
CA MET A 381 -2.89 -18.05 -3.82
C MET A 381 -3.08 -17.89 -5.33
N ALA A 382 -4.32 -18.04 -5.76
CA ALA A 382 -4.80 -17.63 -7.08
C ALA A 382 -6.05 -16.79 -6.90
N PHE A 383 -6.18 -15.72 -7.67
CA PHE A 383 -7.28 -14.80 -7.61
C PHE A 383 -7.76 -14.41 -9.00
N TYR A 384 -9.05 -14.52 -9.22
CA TYR A 384 -9.74 -14.05 -10.41
C TYR A 384 -10.71 -12.94 -10.03
N ARG A 385 -10.78 -11.89 -10.85
CA ARG A 385 -11.80 -10.86 -10.76
C ARG A 385 -12.25 -10.36 -12.14
N ALA A 386 -13.53 -10.04 -12.26
CA ALA A 386 -14.04 -9.25 -13.36
C ALA A 386 -13.97 -7.76 -12.98
N LEU A 387 -13.71 -6.91 -13.94
CA LEU A 387 -13.46 -5.48 -13.76
C LEU A 387 -14.47 -4.68 -14.55
N TYR A 388 -15.20 -3.83 -13.84
CA TYR A 388 -16.16 -2.90 -14.43
C TYR A 388 -15.86 -1.48 -13.91
N LEU A 389 -16.19 -0.48 -14.69
CA LEU A 389 -16.34 0.88 -14.22
C LEU A 389 -17.65 0.99 -13.42
N ASP A 390 -17.69 1.88 -12.42
CA ASP A 390 -18.95 2.31 -11.82
C ASP A 390 -19.66 3.32 -12.72
N GLU A 391 -18.89 4.28 -13.28
CA GLU A 391 -19.37 5.29 -14.21
C GLU A 391 -18.59 5.22 -15.52
N ALA A 392 -19.25 4.83 -16.61
CA ALA A 392 -18.63 4.60 -17.92
C ALA A 392 -17.99 5.85 -18.54
N THR A 393 -18.44 7.04 -18.17
CA THR A 393 -17.92 8.33 -18.67
C THR A 393 -16.70 8.85 -17.88
N ASP A 394 -16.39 8.23 -16.75
CA ASP A 394 -15.25 8.60 -15.92
C ASP A 394 -14.02 7.73 -16.23
N SER A 395 -12.86 8.10 -15.71
CA SER A 395 -11.62 7.37 -15.91
C SER A 395 -11.61 6.05 -15.14
N PHE A 396 -11.22 4.95 -15.78
CA PHE A 396 -11.08 3.65 -15.12
C PHE A 396 -10.02 3.68 -14.03
N ALA A 397 -10.43 3.40 -12.81
CA ALA A 397 -9.56 3.40 -11.63
C ALA A 397 -8.58 4.60 -11.65
N SER A 398 -7.28 4.36 -11.49
CA SER A 398 -6.24 5.40 -11.55
C SER A 398 -5.38 5.30 -12.82
N THR A 399 -5.94 4.78 -13.91
CA THR A 399 -5.19 4.46 -15.13
C THR A 399 -5.06 5.62 -16.11
N GLY A 400 -5.99 6.57 -16.07
CA GLY A 400 -6.12 7.64 -17.05
C GLY A 400 -6.85 7.23 -18.34
N VAL A 401 -7.22 5.93 -18.49
CA VAL A 401 -8.06 5.50 -19.62
C VAL A 401 -9.49 5.98 -19.40
N ARG A 402 -10.06 6.66 -20.40
CA ARG A 402 -11.37 7.28 -20.31
C ARG A 402 -12.07 7.38 -21.67
N ASP A 403 -13.36 7.12 -21.68
CA ASP A 403 -14.26 7.54 -22.74
C ASP A 403 -15.33 8.49 -22.19
N ALA A 404 -15.16 9.79 -22.43
CA ALA A 404 -16.10 10.81 -21.94
C ALA A 404 -17.51 10.69 -22.58
N THR A 405 -17.68 9.86 -23.62
CA THR A 405 -18.97 9.61 -24.26
C THR A 405 -19.70 8.40 -23.68
N GLY A 406 -19.01 7.54 -22.93
CA GLY A 406 -19.52 6.29 -22.39
C GLY A 406 -19.85 5.20 -23.43
N ARG A 407 -19.42 5.38 -24.69
CA ARG A 407 -19.75 4.43 -25.78
C ARG A 407 -18.92 3.16 -25.75
N SER A 408 -17.77 3.20 -25.07
CA SER A 408 -16.90 2.02 -24.90
C SER A 408 -17.43 1.04 -23.86
N GLY A 409 -18.62 1.26 -23.29
CA GLY A 409 -19.19 0.41 -22.25
C GLY A 409 -18.54 0.62 -20.87
N ASP A 410 -18.80 -0.32 -19.96
CA ASP A 410 -18.29 -0.30 -18.59
C ASP A 410 -17.45 -1.53 -18.23
N PHE A 411 -17.42 -2.55 -19.09
CA PHE A 411 -16.65 -3.77 -18.84
C PHE A 411 -15.18 -3.58 -19.23
N ALA A 412 -14.30 -3.40 -18.21
CA ALA A 412 -12.88 -3.19 -18.43
C ALA A 412 -12.10 -4.50 -18.68
N GLY A 413 -12.62 -5.66 -18.23
CA GLY A 413 -11.98 -6.94 -18.53
C GLY A 413 -11.88 -7.89 -17.35
N HIS A 414 -10.91 -8.81 -17.45
CA HIS A 414 -10.65 -9.84 -16.45
C HIS A 414 -9.22 -9.72 -15.92
N GLN A 415 -9.04 -9.86 -14.61
CA GLN A 415 -7.73 -9.99 -14.01
C GLN A 415 -7.54 -11.37 -13.40
N LEU A 416 -6.42 -11.99 -13.74
CA LEU A 416 -5.92 -13.21 -13.10
C LEU A 416 -4.65 -12.86 -12.34
N GLU A 417 -4.55 -13.29 -11.08
CA GLU A 417 -3.36 -13.15 -10.24
C GLU A 417 -3.02 -14.48 -9.61
N ALA A 418 -1.72 -14.78 -9.52
CA ALA A 418 -1.21 -15.88 -8.71
C ALA A 418 0.05 -15.45 -7.97
N ARG A 419 0.25 -16.03 -6.79
CA ARG A 419 1.45 -15.82 -5.98
C ARG A 419 1.80 -17.08 -5.22
N ALA A 420 3.11 -17.39 -5.14
CA ALA A 420 3.64 -18.43 -4.27
C ALA A 420 4.78 -17.88 -3.43
N ARG A 421 4.86 -18.25 -2.15
CA ARG A 421 5.92 -17.87 -1.23
C ARG A 421 6.57 -19.11 -0.63
N TYR A 422 7.89 -19.05 -0.52
CA TYR A 422 8.68 -20.09 0.12
C TYR A 422 9.68 -19.51 1.12
N TRP A 423 9.60 -19.96 2.36
CA TRP A 423 10.55 -19.59 3.39
C TRP A 423 11.76 -20.54 3.36
N ILE A 424 12.87 -20.09 2.76
CA ILE A 424 14.16 -20.80 2.78
C ILE A 424 14.61 -20.97 4.24
N VAL A 425 14.60 -19.84 4.97
CA VAL A 425 14.79 -19.79 6.42
C VAL A 425 13.53 -19.19 7.03
N PRO A 426 12.76 -19.93 7.83
CA PRO A 426 11.54 -19.43 8.44
C PRO A 426 11.78 -18.10 9.19
N LYS A 427 10.92 -17.11 8.92
CA LYS A 427 10.97 -15.74 9.47
C LYS A 427 12.14 -14.87 9.00
N ALA A 428 13.13 -15.40 8.33
CA ALA A 428 14.30 -14.64 7.85
C ALA A 428 14.35 -14.51 6.34
N THR A 429 14.49 -15.62 5.59
CA THR A 429 14.70 -15.57 4.13
C THR A 429 13.48 -16.11 3.40
N ARG A 430 12.84 -15.27 2.60
CA ARG A 430 11.67 -15.61 1.81
C ARG A 430 11.93 -15.40 0.32
N LEU A 431 11.52 -16.39 -0.47
CA LEU A 431 11.30 -16.24 -1.91
C LEU A 431 9.81 -15.98 -2.15
N GLU A 432 9.50 -15.11 -3.09
CA GLU A 432 8.15 -14.87 -3.57
C GLU A 432 8.14 -14.82 -5.09
N PHE A 433 7.16 -15.48 -5.69
CA PHE A 433 6.89 -15.45 -7.12
C PHE A 433 5.48 -14.94 -7.32
N GLY A 434 5.29 -14.05 -8.24
CA GLY A 434 3.98 -13.54 -8.55
C GLY A 434 3.77 -13.31 -10.04
N PHE A 435 2.50 -13.37 -10.40
CA PHE A 435 2.02 -13.26 -11.76
C PHE A 435 0.71 -12.50 -11.74
N ALA A 436 0.48 -11.64 -12.74
CA ALA A 436 -0.81 -11.01 -12.99
C ALA A 436 -1.00 -10.82 -14.49
N LYS A 437 -2.21 -11.12 -14.99
CA LYS A 437 -2.62 -10.89 -16.37
C LYS A 437 -3.92 -10.09 -16.36
N LEU A 438 -3.95 -9.02 -17.12
CA LEU A 438 -5.17 -8.34 -17.51
C LEU A 438 -5.55 -8.80 -18.93
N ILE A 439 -6.79 -9.22 -19.09
CA ILE A 439 -7.42 -9.53 -20.38
C ILE A 439 -8.44 -8.41 -20.59
N ASN A 440 -8.29 -7.65 -21.67
CA ASN A 440 -9.15 -6.52 -21.92
C ASN A 440 -10.60 -6.92 -22.12
N GLY A 441 -11.50 -6.06 -21.69
CA GLY A 441 -12.90 -6.05 -22.09
C GLY A 441 -13.16 -4.91 -23.05
N GLU A 442 -14.42 -4.77 -23.48
CA GLU A 442 -14.82 -3.79 -24.49
C GLU A 442 -14.37 -2.37 -24.16
N PHE A 443 -14.42 -1.96 -22.89
CA PHE A 443 -13.98 -0.63 -22.48
C PHE A 443 -12.49 -0.39 -22.79
N LEU A 444 -11.60 -1.31 -22.45
CA LEU A 444 -10.16 -1.14 -22.68
C LEU A 444 -9.76 -1.34 -24.15
N ASP A 445 -10.57 -2.04 -24.93
CA ASP A 445 -10.36 -2.20 -26.37
C ASP A 445 -10.86 -0.97 -27.15
N ASP A 446 -11.99 -0.37 -26.74
CA ASP A 446 -12.69 0.67 -27.50
C ASP A 446 -12.47 2.10 -26.97
N ALA A 447 -11.91 2.27 -25.76
CA ALA A 447 -11.69 3.60 -25.18
C ALA A 447 -10.69 4.42 -26.04
N PRO A 448 -11.03 5.67 -26.42
CA PRO A 448 -10.31 6.42 -27.44
C PRO A 448 -8.85 6.76 -27.06
N ASN A 449 -8.49 6.66 -25.80
CA ASN A 449 -7.13 6.89 -25.32
C ASN A 449 -6.46 5.65 -24.71
N ALA A 450 -7.06 4.49 -24.81
CA ALA A 450 -6.38 3.23 -24.48
C ALA A 450 -5.36 2.88 -25.58
N THR A 451 -4.25 2.24 -25.20
CA THR A 451 -3.22 1.82 -26.16
C THR A 451 -3.46 0.40 -26.69
N GLY A 452 -4.48 -0.31 -26.20
CA GLY A 452 -4.85 -1.67 -26.61
C GLY A 452 -3.93 -2.78 -26.08
N GLY A 453 -2.94 -2.45 -25.25
CA GLY A 453 -2.07 -3.45 -24.64
C GLY A 453 -2.77 -4.26 -23.56
N GLU A 454 -2.49 -5.57 -23.51
CA GLU A 454 -2.95 -6.47 -22.46
C GLU A 454 -1.79 -6.82 -21.51
N PRO A 455 -1.66 -6.15 -20.34
CA PRO A 455 -0.51 -6.36 -19.46
C PRO A 455 -0.38 -7.80 -18.97
N LEU A 456 0.80 -8.37 -19.20
CA LEU A 456 1.27 -9.57 -18.56
C LEU A 456 2.40 -9.17 -17.62
N PHE A 457 2.23 -9.41 -16.33
CA PHE A 457 3.20 -9.03 -15.31
C PHE A 457 3.68 -10.24 -14.53
N GLY A 458 4.98 -10.32 -14.32
CA GLY A 458 5.61 -11.34 -13.49
C GLY A 458 6.69 -10.76 -12.62
N TYR A 459 6.92 -11.36 -11.44
CA TYR A 459 8.05 -10.99 -10.59
C TYR A 459 8.61 -12.16 -9.79
N VAL A 460 9.88 -12.01 -9.46
CA VAL A 460 10.59 -12.87 -8.50
C VAL A 460 11.21 -11.98 -7.44
N GLU A 461 10.96 -12.29 -6.16
CA GLU A 461 11.43 -11.51 -5.03
C GLU A 461 12.17 -12.37 -4.02
N VAL A 462 13.31 -11.86 -3.53
CA VAL A 462 13.99 -12.36 -2.33
C VAL A 462 13.88 -11.29 -1.26
N THR A 463 13.44 -11.67 -0.07
CA THR A 463 13.46 -10.81 1.12
C THR A 463 14.27 -11.48 2.21
N GLN A 464 15.26 -10.76 2.75
CA GLN A 464 16.02 -11.13 3.95
C GLN A 464 15.63 -10.20 5.09
N SER A 465 15.24 -10.77 6.24
CA SER A 465 15.00 -10.05 7.49
C SER A 465 16.08 -10.40 8.52
N PHE A 466 16.44 -9.41 9.34
CA PHE A 466 17.50 -9.52 10.34
C PHE A 466 17.01 -9.11 11.72
#